data_07fc7c52cdf7f62d1bed78cb5476d5b3
#
_entry.id   07fc7c52cdf7f62d1bed78cb5476d5b3
#
_cell.length_a   1.000
_cell.length_b   1.000
_cell.length_c   1.000
_cell.angle_alpha   90.00
_cell.angle_beta   90.00
_cell.angle_gamma   90.00
#
_symmetry.space_group_name_H-M   'P 1'
#
loop_
_entity.id
_entity.type
_entity.pdbx_description
1 polymer ?
#
loop_
_entity_poly.entity_id
_entity_poly.type
_entity_poly.pdbx_seq_one_letter_code
_entity_poly.pdbx_strand_id
1 'polypeptide(L)'
;MADFATLGRFALTLPGASEVDYRGAPWLVVGKKTFALWSPAHGRAILKLDREHQHMLFDFRPDTFAPCKVGTGGVWSYVDLAKLTRKEIETLTLEAWTQVVPKKVSRAYAEARP
;
A
#
# COMPACT_ATOMS: atom_id res chain seq x y z
N MET A 1 1.11 10.29 -15.12
CA MET A 1 0.05 9.35 -14.76
C MET A 1 0.46 8.57 -13.53
N ALA A 2 -0.42 8.48 -12.55
CA ALA A 2 -0.15 7.75 -11.31
C ALA A 2 -0.26 6.24 -11.58
N ASP A 3 0.79 5.50 -11.25
CA ASP A 3 0.86 4.07 -11.49
C ASP A 3 1.68 3.38 -10.40
N PHE A 4 1.92 2.07 -10.56
CA PHE A 4 2.67 1.32 -9.55
C PHE A 4 4.13 1.76 -9.47
N ALA A 5 4.71 2.25 -10.55
CA ALA A 5 6.07 2.80 -10.50
C ALA A 5 6.14 4.02 -9.57
N THR A 6 5.11 4.87 -9.61
CA THR A 6 5.00 6.02 -8.70
C THR A 6 4.92 5.55 -7.25
N LEU A 7 4.07 4.55 -6.99
CA LEU A 7 3.93 3.95 -5.67
C LEU A 7 5.25 3.37 -5.17
N GLY A 8 5.92 2.60 -6.04
CA GLY A 8 7.17 1.94 -5.68
C GLY A 8 8.30 2.92 -5.36
N ARG A 9 8.43 3.98 -6.15
CA ARG A 9 9.46 5.00 -5.88
C ARG A 9 9.25 5.65 -4.52
N PHE A 10 8.03 5.98 -4.18
CA PHE A 10 7.73 6.54 -2.86
C PHE A 10 7.99 5.51 -1.75
N ALA A 11 7.51 4.28 -1.92
CA ALA A 11 7.68 3.23 -0.93
C ALA A 11 9.13 2.97 -0.58
N LEU A 12 10.01 3.02 -1.57
CA LEU A 12 11.43 2.77 -1.36
C LEU A 12 12.14 3.90 -0.60
N THR A 13 11.49 5.05 -0.40
CA THR A 13 12.01 6.10 0.48
C THR A 13 11.72 5.83 1.95
N LEU A 14 10.83 4.87 2.24
CA LEU A 14 10.40 4.59 3.61
C LEU A 14 11.41 3.68 4.32
N PRO A 15 11.65 3.90 5.63
CA PRO A 15 12.64 3.11 6.37
C PRO A 15 12.37 1.60 6.30
N GLY A 16 13.40 0.84 5.97
CA GLY A 16 13.36 -0.61 5.91
C GLY A 16 12.64 -1.20 4.72
N ALA A 17 12.07 -0.37 3.84
CA ALA A 17 11.33 -0.87 2.69
C ALA A 17 12.27 -1.35 1.59
N SER A 18 11.90 -2.45 0.96
CA SER A 18 12.60 -2.97 -0.21
C SER A 18 11.60 -3.58 -1.17
N GLU A 19 12.04 -3.76 -2.41
CA GLU A 19 11.21 -4.39 -3.43
C GLU A 19 11.76 -5.79 -3.71
N VAL A 20 10.85 -6.75 -3.77
CA VAL A 20 11.19 -8.12 -4.17
C VAL A 20 10.34 -8.52 -5.35
N ASP A 21 10.89 -9.38 -6.21
CA ASP A 21 10.14 -9.93 -7.32
C ASP A 21 9.46 -11.22 -6.86
N TYR A 22 8.15 -11.30 -7.07
CA TYR A 22 7.40 -12.51 -6.79
C TYR A 22 6.69 -12.93 -8.06
N ARG A 23 7.22 -13.96 -8.71
CA ARG A 23 6.67 -14.50 -9.97
C ARG A 23 6.47 -13.43 -11.05
N GLY A 24 7.43 -12.53 -11.18
CA GLY A 24 7.40 -11.47 -12.18
C GLY A 24 6.64 -10.22 -11.77
N ALA A 25 6.13 -10.16 -10.55
CA ALA A 25 5.41 -8.99 -10.05
C ALA A 25 6.17 -8.34 -8.89
N PRO A 26 6.20 -7.00 -8.84
CA PRO A 26 6.90 -6.31 -7.74
C PRO A 26 6.07 -6.34 -6.45
N TRP A 27 6.72 -6.71 -5.37
CA TRP A 27 6.16 -6.69 -4.02
C TRP A 27 7.03 -5.80 -3.14
N LEU A 28 6.39 -4.97 -2.34
CA LEU A 28 7.09 -4.05 -1.43
C LEU A 28 6.98 -4.60 -0.01
N VAL A 29 8.14 -4.77 0.64
CA VAL A 29 8.22 -5.47 1.92
C VAL A 29 9.06 -4.69 2.91
N VAL A 30 8.82 -4.95 4.21
CA VAL A 30 9.73 -4.59 5.30
C VAL A 30 10.09 -5.91 5.98
N GLY A 31 11.34 -6.35 5.80
CA GLY A 31 11.74 -7.67 6.25
C GLY A 31 10.95 -8.75 5.52
N LYS A 32 10.20 -9.54 6.25
CA LYS A 32 9.37 -10.61 5.68
C LYS A 32 7.90 -10.22 5.51
N LYS A 33 7.55 -8.97 5.84
CA LYS A 33 6.16 -8.51 5.81
C LYS A 33 5.91 -7.67 4.57
N THR A 34 4.97 -8.09 3.74
CA THR A 34 4.55 -7.36 2.55
C THR A 34 3.51 -6.31 2.92
N PHE A 35 3.62 -5.11 2.36
CA PHE A 35 2.62 -4.07 2.61
C PHE A 35 1.97 -3.55 1.33
N ALA A 36 2.56 -3.79 0.16
CA ALA A 36 1.99 -3.40 -1.13
C ALA A 36 2.50 -4.34 -2.20
N LEU A 37 1.67 -4.59 -3.21
CA LEU A 37 2.10 -5.42 -4.33
C LEU A 37 1.29 -5.06 -5.57
N TRP A 38 1.81 -5.45 -6.72
CA TRP A 38 1.09 -5.33 -7.98
C TRP A 38 0.50 -6.68 -8.36
N SER A 39 -0.77 -6.67 -8.77
CA SER A 39 -1.45 -7.87 -9.25
C SER A 39 -1.64 -7.79 -10.77
N PRO A 40 -0.79 -8.49 -11.55
CA PRO A 40 -0.94 -8.48 -13.01
C PRO A 40 -2.28 -9.04 -13.49
N ALA A 41 -2.80 -10.03 -12.76
CA ALA A 41 -4.08 -10.67 -13.12
C ALA A 41 -5.25 -9.71 -13.06
N HIS A 42 -5.18 -8.71 -12.19
CA HIS A 42 -6.27 -7.74 -11.99
C HIS A 42 -5.95 -6.35 -12.51
N GLY A 43 -4.68 -6.11 -12.88
CA GLY A 43 -4.25 -4.77 -13.30
C GLY A 43 -4.39 -3.73 -12.20
N ARG A 44 -4.24 -4.15 -10.95
CA ARG A 44 -4.44 -3.29 -9.77
C ARG A 44 -3.35 -3.51 -8.74
N ALA A 45 -3.15 -2.50 -7.90
CA ALA A 45 -2.33 -2.66 -6.71
C ALA A 45 -3.14 -3.32 -5.60
N ILE A 46 -2.45 -3.96 -4.67
CA ILE A 46 -3.06 -4.49 -3.45
C ILE A 46 -2.29 -3.88 -2.29
N LEU A 47 -2.99 -3.17 -1.41
CA LEU A 47 -2.39 -2.47 -0.28
C LEU A 47 -2.95 -3.00 1.04
N LYS A 48 -2.08 -3.09 2.04
CA LYS A 48 -2.47 -3.46 3.40
C LYS A 48 -2.87 -2.19 4.13
N LEU A 49 -4.17 -1.99 4.33
CA LEU A 49 -4.71 -0.78 4.92
C LEU A 49 -5.40 -1.06 6.25
N ASP A 50 -5.56 -0.02 7.06
CA ASP A 50 -6.31 -0.10 8.30
C ASP A 50 -7.75 -0.55 8.02
N ARG A 51 -8.27 -1.46 8.84
CA ARG A 51 -9.57 -2.09 8.60
C ARG A 51 -10.72 -1.07 8.55
N GLU A 52 -10.76 -0.13 9.48
CA GLU A 52 -11.82 0.87 9.50
C GLU A 52 -11.72 1.80 8.29
N HIS A 53 -10.51 2.18 7.93
CA HIS A 53 -10.29 3.02 6.76
C HIS A 53 -10.72 2.31 5.48
N GLN A 54 -10.48 1.00 5.38
CA GLN A 54 -10.93 0.22 4.23
C GLN A 54 -12.44 0.29 4.06
N HIS A 55 -13.20 0.11 5.15
CA HIS A 55 -14.67 0.17 5.08
C HIS A 55 -15.15 1.51 4.55
N MET A 56 -14.55 2.59 5.03
CA MET A 56 -14.88 3.93 4.55
C MET A 56 -14.59 4.06 3.05
N LEU A 57 -13.43 3.58 2.60
CA LEU A 57 -13.05 3.66 1.19
C LEU A 57 -13.96 2.83 0.29
N PHE A 58 -14.37 1.64 0.73
CA PHE A 58 -15.29 0.80 -0.03
C PHE A 58 -16.66 1.46 -0.17
N ASP A 59 -17.10 2.18 0.85
CA ASP A 59 -18.39 2.86 0.82
C ASP A 59 -18.36 4.12 -0.04
N PHE A 60 -17.31 4.92 0.07
CA PHE A 60 -17.22 6.22 -0.60
C PHE A 60 -16.63 6.16 -2.00
N ARG A 61 -15.75 5.21 -2.26
CA ARG A 61 -15.07 5.10 -3.56
C ARG A 61 -15.03 3.65 -4.05
N PRO A 62 -16.20 3.03 -4.24
CA PRO A 62 -16.27 1.61 -4.64
C PRO A 62 -15.72 1.34 -6.05
N ASP A 63 -15.59 2.37 -6.88
CA ASP A 63 -14.98 2.26 -8.21
C ASP A 63 -13.46 2.20 -8.15
N THR A 64 -12.86 2.59 -7.03
CA THR A 64 -11.41 2.68 -6.86
C THR A 64 -10.88 1.61 -5.92
N PHE A 65 -11.65 1.30 -4.86
CA PHE A 65 -11.23 0.37 -3.81
C PHE A 65 -12.20 -0.80 -3.72
N ALA A 66 -11.64 -2.01 -3.63
CA ALA A 66 -12.45 -3.22 -3.47
C ALA A 66 -11.79 -4.17 -2.48
N PRO A 67 -12.57 -4.93 -1.72
CA PRO A 67 -11.99 -5.88 -0.77
C PRO A 67 -11.20 -6.97 -1.50
N CYS A 68 -10.02 -7.26 -0.98
CA CYS A 68 -9.18 -8.35 -1.48
C CYS A 68 -9.19 -9.46 -0.44
N LYS A 69 -9.67 -10.63 -0.83
CA LYS A 69 -9.82 -11.77 0.08
C LYS A 69 -8.56 -12.62 0.19
N VAL A 70 -7.47 -12.18 -0.38
CA VAL A 70 -6.19 -12.87 -0.26
C VAL A 70 -5.58 -12.54 1.09
N GLY A 71 -5.00 -13.54 1.74
CA GLY A 71 -4.37 -13.35 3.05
C GLY A 71 -5.37 -13.43 4.20
N THR A 72 -4.90 -13.12 5.40
CA THR A 72 -5.69 -13.21 6.62
C THR A 72 -5.98 -11.82 7.18
N GLY A 73 -7.04 -11.69 7.97
CA GLY A 73 -7.33 -10.48 8.74
C GLY A 73 -8.13 -9.41 8.04
N GLY A 74 -8.46 -9.59 6.76
CA GLY A 74 -9.32 -8.63 6.05
C GLY A 74 -8.73 -7.23 5.91
N VAL A 75 -7.41 -7.14 5.80
CA VAL A 75 -6.71 -5.84 5.74
C VAL A 75 -6.19 -5.51 4.34
N TRP A 76 -6.46 -6.36 3.35
CA TRP A 76 -5.98 -6.17 1.99
C TRP A 76 -7.06 -5.58 1.11
N SER A 77 -6.69 -4.57 0.31
CA SER A 77 -7.61 -3.89 -0.61
C SER A 77 -7.02 -3.83 -2.01
N TYR A 78 -7.85 -4.12 -3.01
CA TYR A 78 -7.53 -3.77 -4.39
C TYR A 78 -7.65 -2.27 -4.55
N VAL A 79 -6.71 -1.66 -5.27
CA VAL A 79 -6.67 -0.21 -5.49
C VAL A 79 -6.41 0.06 -6.97
N ASP A 80 -7.32 0.80 -7.60
CA ASP A 80 -7.13 1.24 -8.97
C ASP A 80 -6.33 2.55 -8.96
N LEU A 81 -5.01 2.43 -9.13
CA LEU A 81 -4.10 3.57 -9.02
C LEU A 81 -4.36 4.66 -10.05
N ALA A 82 -4.92 4.29 -11.22
CA ALA A 82 -5.22 5.27 -12.26
C ALA A 82 -6.26 6.30 -11.83
N LYS A 83 -7.05 5.98 -10.82
CA LYS A 83 -8.09 6.87 -10.29
C LYS A 83 -7.63 7.72 -9.10
N LEU A 84 -6.36 7.62 -8.75
CA LEU A 84 -5.79 8.34 -7.61
C LEU A 84 -4.81 9.40 -8.06
N THR A 85 -4.70 10.47 -7.28
CA THR A 85 -3.63 11.45 -7.46
C THR A 85 -2.34 10.87 -6.87
N ARG A 86 -1.21 11.46 -7.27
CA ARG A 86 0.09 11.08 -6.71
C ARG A 86 0.09 11.21 -5.19
N LYS A 87 -0.47 12.30 -4.67
CA LYS A 87 -0.53 12.55 -3.22
C LYS A 87 -1.34 11.47 -2.51
N GLU A 88 -2.47 11.05 -3.11
CA GLU A 88 -3.27 9.97 -2.55
C GLU A 88 -2.50 8.65 -2.51
N ILE A 89 -1.76 8.34 -3.59
CA ILE A 89 -0.95 7.14 -3.64
C ILE A 89 0.11 7.16 -2.54
N GLU A 90 0.79 8.29 -2.35
CA GLU A 90 1.81 8.42 -1.31
C GLU A 90 1.20 8.26 0.09
N THR A 91 0.05 8.88 0.33
CA THR A 91 -0.63 8.79 1.62
C THR A 91 -1.04 7.35 1.95
N LEU A 92 -1.63 6.65 0.97
CA LEU A 92 -2.06 5.26 1.16
C LEU A 92 -0.87 4.30 1.31
N THR A 93 0.20 4.55 0.56
CA THR A 93 1.42 3.74 0.67
C THR A 93 2.06 3.90 2.04
N LEU A 94 2.09 5.13 2.55
CA LEU A 94 2.59 5.39 3.90
C LEU A 94 1.74 4.65 4.95
N GLU A 95 0.42 4.69 4.81
CA GLU A 95 -0.47 3.95 5.71
C GLU A 95 -0.17 2.45 5.67
N ALA A 96 -0.01 1.89 4.46
CA ALA A 96 0.30 0.46 4.30
C ALA A 96 1.62 0.11 4.99
N TRP A 97 2.63 0.96 4.84
CA TRP A 97 3.92 0.76 5.49
C TRP A 97 3.79 0.76 7.03
N THR A 98 2.94 1.64 7.58
CA THR A 98 2.75 1.69 9.03
C THR A 98 2.15 0.39 9.60
N GLN A 99 1.49 -0.41 8.75
CA GLN A 99 0.92 -1.69 9.17
C GLN A 99 1.98 -2.77 9.41
N VAL A 100 3.18 -2.59 8.89
CA VAL A 100 4.22 -3.64 8.92
C VAL A 100 5.48 -3.22 9.67
N VAL A 101 5.53 -2.00 10.21
CA VAL A 101 6.66 -1.55 11.03
C VAL A 101 6.21 -1.36 12.47
N PRO A 102 7.15 -1.47 13.45
CA PRO A 102 6.80 -1.15 14.83
C PRO A 102 6.35 0.31 14.97
N LYS A 103 5.45 0.57 15.91
CA LYS A 103 4.95 1.92 16.15
C LYS A 103 6.06 2.92 16.43
N LYS A 104 7.13 2.47 17.09
CA LYS A 104 8.30 3.30 17.36
C LYS A 104 8.90 3.85 16.06
N VAL A 105 9.00 3.00 15.03
CA VAL A 105 9.56 3.38 13.74
C VAL A 105 8.62 4.36 13.01
N SER A 106 7.32 4.07 12.97
CA SER A 106 6.37 4.95 12.29
C SER A 106 6.25 6.30 12.99
N ARG A 107 6.31 6.35 14.32
CA ARG A 107 6.32 7.61 15.06
C ARG A 107 7.56 8.44 14.77
N ALA A 108 8.73 7.80 14.79
CA ALA A 108 9.98 8.50 14.50
C ALA A 108 9.97 9.08 13.09
N TYR A 109 9.42 8.36 12.13
CA TYR A 109 9.29 8.84 10.76
C TYR A 109 8.35 10.06 10.69
N ALA A 110 7.20 9.99 11.36
CA ALA A 110 6.24 11.10 11.37
C ALA A 110 6.82 12.35 12.02
N GLU A 111 7.58 12.19 13.10
CA GLU A 111 8.22 13.31 13.80
C GLU A 111 9.33 13.94 12.97
N ALA A 112 10.03 13.15 12.15
CA ALA A 112 11.14 13.64 11.32
C ALA A 112 10.65 14.36 10.06
N ARG A 113 9.40 14.21 9.68
CA ARG A 113 8.85 14.89 8.49
C ARG A 113 8.50 16.33 8.82
N PRO A 114 8.85 17.27 7.90
CA PRO A 114 8.45 18.68 8.06
C PRO A 114 6.96 18.88 7.90
#